data_4a5eb024396c7a0f381bd7b7c8131efe
#
_entry.id   4a5eb024396c7a0f381bd7b7c8131efe
#
_cell.length_a   1.000
_cell.length_b   1.000
_cell.length_c   1.000
_cell.angle_alpha   90.00
_cell.angle_beta   90.00
_cell.angle_gamma   90.00
#
_symmetry.space_group_name_H-M   'P 1'
#
loop_
_entity.id
_entity.type
_entity.pdbx_description
1 polymer ?
#
loop_
_entity_poly.entity_id
_entity_poly.type
_entity_poly.pdbx_seq_one_letter_code
_entity_poly.pdbx_strand_id
1 'polypeptide(L)'
;MGYDTKYIFVTGGVLSSLGKGLASASIGALLESRGLTVTIQKLDPYINVDPGTMNPFQHGEVFVTDDGTETDLDLGHYERFTHAKLGQNNNYTTGKIYHSVITKERQGKYLGGTVQVIPHITDEIKDSIRKSSNGVDVVIVEIGGTIGDIESLPFLEAIRQFHTDAGKDNVIYIHLTLVPYIATAGEVKTKPTQHSVKELRSIGIQPDILLCRTDRLLSPDIKGKIAMFCNVDTDAVITAKDVDCIYECPLCFHQEGLDNKIVELLNIWTRAPRLENWETLCKNMQSPSYEVTIAIVGKYVDLTESYKSLNEALAHGGIPSRARVHLKFVDSETIDANTCSMSLEGVDGILVPGGFGSRGVEGKICAARYARENEIPYFGICLGMQIAVIEFARHQAGLDQANSTEFELTTPHPVIYLMEEWFDDKSGTIQRRDVHSDKGGTMRLGAYPCKLEKDSLAYRAYQSETISERHRHRYEFNNAYLEPLKDAGLKISGMAPSGELVEIVEIENHPWFLGCQFHPEFKSRPMTPHPLFRSFIAAALKYSGNREIKKQ
;
A
#
# COMPACT_ATOMS: atom_id res chain seq x y z
N MET A 1 -21.76 28.12 4.76
CA MET A 1 -21.67 27.68 6.16
C MET A 1 -20.82 26.43 6.14
N GLY A 2 -19.58 26.49 6.64
CA GLY A 2 -18.77 25.28 6.80
C GLY A 2 -19.39 24.43 7.90
N TYR A 3 -19.70 23.20 7.62
CA TYR A 3 -20.04 22.23 8.67
C TYR A 3 -18.79 21.99 9.50
N ASP A 4 -18.91 21.80 10.82
CA ASP A 4 -17.81 21.32 11.64
C ASP A 4 -17.41 19.93 11.16
N THR A 5 -16.10 19.70 11.02
CA THR A 5 -15.57 18.39 10.61
C THR A 5 -16.06 17.29 11.56
N LYS A 6 -16.52 16.19 11.01
CA LYS A 6 -16.98 15.02 11.76
C LYS A 6 -15.86 13.98 11.88
N TYR A 7 -15.88 13.20 12.96
CA TYR A 7 -14.84 12.22 13.28
C TYR A 7 -15.44 10.84 13.51
N ILE A 8 -14.84 9.84 12.88
CA ILE A 8 -15.19 8.43 13.02
C ILE A 8 -13.96 7.70 13.57
N PHE A 9 -14.04 7.22 14.80
CA PHE A 9 -12.97 6.42 15.39
C PHE A 9 -13.25 4.94 15.17
N VAL A 10 -12.33 4.25 14.46
CA VAL A 10 -12.43 2.82 14.20
C VAL A 10 -11.48 2.06 15.12
N THR A 11 -12.04 1.25 16.01
CA THR A 11 -11.31 0.40 16.94
C THR A 11 -11.55 -1.07 16.62
N GLY A 12 -10.71 -1.96 17.11
CA GLY A 12 -10.90 -3.40 16.89
C GLY A 12 -10.58 -4.22 18.14
N GLY A 13 -11.23 -5.36 18.23
CA GLY A 13 -11.03 -6.27 19.35
C GLY A 13 -10.98 -7.72 18.94
N VAL A 14 -10.74 -8.60 19.91
CA VAL A 14 -10.64 -10.05 19.80
C VAL A 14 -9.29 -10.52 19.26
N LEU A 15 -8.84 -10.06 18.09
CA LEU A 15 -7.56 -10.46 17.47
C LEU A 15 -7.05 -9.40 16.48
N SER A 16 -5.76 -9.45 16.16
CA SER A 16 -5.14 -8.66 15.10
C SER A 16 -5.62 -9.12 13.70
N SER A 17 -5.31 -8.35 12.68
CA SER A 17 -5.68 -8.64 11.27
C SER A 17 -7.20 -8.86 11.05
N LEU A 18 -8.03 -8.25 11.90
CA LEU A 18 -9.48 -8.34 11.81
C LEU A 18 -10.06 -7.60 10.59
N GLY A 19 -9.25 -6.72 9.96
CA GLY A 19 -9.63 -5.98 8.75
C GLY A 19 -10.07 -4.54 9.02
N LYS A 20 -9.54 -3.89 10.08
CA LYS A 20 -9.82 -2.47 10.38
C LYS A 20 -9.47 -1.55 9.19
N GLY A 21 -8.29 -1.73 8.58
CA GLY A 21 -7.84 -0.93 7.44
C GLY A 21 -8.82 -1.01 6.27
N LEU A 22 -9.25 -2.21 5.91
CA LEU A 22 -10.23 -2.42 4.85
C LEU A 22 -11.61 -1.83 5.22
N ALA A 23 -12.03 -1.97 6.47
CA ALA A 23 -13.28 -1.38 6.94
C ALA A 23 -13.23 0.15 6.89
N SER A 24 -12.15 0.77 7.38
CA SER A 24 -11.93 2.23 7.31
C SER A 24 -11.91 2.75 5.89
N ALA A 25 -11.20 2.05 4.98
CA ALA A 25 -11.17 2.36 3.55
C ALA A 25 -12.57 2.26 2.90
N SER A 26 -13.32 1.21 3.22
CA SER A 26 -14.69 1.00 2.70
C SER A 26 -15.68 2.04 3.20
N ILE A 27 -15.58 2.45 4.48
CA ILE A 27 -16.35 3.57 5.03
C ILE A 27 -16.02 4.86 4.29
N GLY A 28 -14.72 5.14 4.06
CA GLY A 28 -14.27 6.28 3.29
C GLY A 28 -14.87 6.31 1.88
N ALA A 29 -14.81 5.19 1.16
CA ALA A 29 -15.41 5.04 -0.19
C ALA A 29 -16.92 5.30 -0.20
N LEU A 30 -17.65 4.78 0.79
CA LEU A 30 -19.09 5.00 0.94
C LEU A 30 -19.44 6.47 1.17
N LEU A 31 -18.69 7.14 2.06
CA LEU A 31 -18.93 8.56 2.35
C LEU A 31 -18.56 9.45 1.15
N GLU A 32 -17.47 9.16 0.42
CA GLU A 32 -17.15 9.84 -0.84
C GLU A 32 -18.24 9.63 -1.91
N SER A 33 -18.82 8.42 -2.00
CA SER A 33 -19.91 8.13 -2.93
C SER A 33 -21.17 8.98 -2.67
N ARG A 34 -21.34 9.43 -1.43
CA ARG A 34 -22.38 10.38 -0.99
C ARG A 34 -22.01 11.84 -1.23
N GLY A 35 -20.79 12.12 -1.72
CA GLY A 35 -20.29 13.45 -2.07
C GLY A 35 -19.60 14.18 -0.93
N LEU A 36 -19.21 13.50 0.13
CA LEU A 36 -18.40 14.04 1.21
C LEU A 36 -16.92 14.00 0.87
N THR A 37 -16.16 14.96 1.38
CA THR A 37 -14.70 14.93 1.37
C THR A 37 -14.20 14.21 2.61
N VAL A 38 -13.34 13.20 2.42
CA VAL A 38 -12.88 12.31 3.48
C VAL A 38 -11.37 12.29 3.55
N THR A 39 -10.82 12.16 4.75
CA THR A 39 -9.44 11.72 4.98
C THR A 39 -9.40 10.59 6.00
N ILE A 40 -8.36 9.78 5.93
CA ILE A 40 -8.18 8.65 6.85
C ILE A 40 -6.82 8.78 7.53
N GLN A 41 -6.78 8.60 8.85
CA GLN A 41 -5.58 8.63 9.66
C GLN A 41 -5.39 7.29 10.37
N LYS A 42 -4.17 6.79 10.37
CA LYS A 42 -3.74 5.60 11.10
C LYS A 42 -2.96 6.01 12.35
N LEU A 43 -3.32 5.43 13.49
CA LEU A 43 -2.59 5.55 14.76
C LEU A 43 -2.06 4.18 15.15
N ASP A 44 -0.73 3.99 15.06
CA ASP A 44 -0.08 2.70 15.29
C ASP A 44 0.57 2.63 16.67
N PRO A 45 0.29 1.59 17.47
CA PRO A 45 0.73 1.53 18.87
C PRO A 45 2.20 1.13 19.06
N TYR A 46 2.95 0.79 18.01
CA TYR A 46 4.36 0.44 18.15
C TYR A 46 5.27 1.66 18.38
N ILE A 47 6.47 1.40 18.97
CA ILE A 47 7.41 2.44 19.41
C ILE A 47 8.36 2.91 18.29
N ASN A 48 8.39 2.25 17.15
CA ASN A 48 9.16 2.73 16.00
C ASN A 48 8.69 4.14 15.61
N VAL A 49 9.62 5.03 15.28
CA VAL A 49 9.29 6.41 14.85
C VAL A 49 8.55 6.39 13.52
N ASP A 50 9.00 5.52 12.62
CA ASP A 50 8.36 5.20 11.34
C ASP A 50 8.58 3.71 11.00
N PRO A 51 7.84 3.14 10.02
CA PRO A 51 7.97 1.74 9.62
C PRO A 51 9.14 1.47 8.65
N GLY A 52 9.90 2.49 8.22
CA GLY A 52 10.91 2.37 7.15
C GLY A 52 12.00 1.34 7.39
N THR A 53 12.33 1.05 8.66
CA THR A 53 13.33 0.06 9.06
C THR A 53 12.72 -1.25 9.57
N MET A 54 11.40 -1.37 9.56
CA MET A 54 10.70 -2.57 10.06
C MET A 54 10.85 -3.74 9.10
N ASN A 55 10.82 -4.95 9.67
CA ASN A 55 10.93 -6.17 8.88
C ASN A 55 9.60 -6.47 8.16
N PRO A 56 9.57 -6.58 6.82
CA PRO A 56 8.36 -6.91 6.07
C PRO A 56 7.69 -8.24 6.47
N PHE A 57 8.44 -9.17 7.05
CA PHE A 57 7.87 -10.43 7.57
C PHE A 57 6.96 -10.24 8.79
N GLN A 58 7.14 -9.15 9.55
CA GLN A 58 6.37 -8.88 10.75
C GLN A 58 5.23 -7.88 10.53
N HIS A 59 5.44 -6.93 9.61
CA HIS A 59 4.56 -5.77 9.44
C HIS A 59 3.99 -5.60 8.03
N GLY A 60 4.34 -6.51 7.09
CA GLY A 60 3.97 -6.36 5.68
C GLY A 60 4.82 -5.32 4.96
N GLU A 61 4.33 -4.84 3.81
CA GLU A 61 5.05 -3.84 3.02
C GLU A 61 5.09 -2.47 3.71
N VAL A 62 6.16 -1.71 3.44
CA VAL A 62 6.24 -0.28 3.77
C VAL A 62 5.66 0.50 2.60
N PHE A 63 4.54 1.17 2.83
CA PHE A 63 3.89 2.02 1.83
C PHE A 63 4.48 3.42 1.86
N VAL A 64 4.67 4.05 0.70
CA VAL A 64 5.24 5.40 0.59
C VAL A 64 4.24 6.35 -0.05
N THR A 65 4.01 7.49 0.58
CA THR A 65 3.14 8.55 0.10
C THR A 65 3.86 9.52 -0.85
N ASP A 66 3.12 10.41 -1.52
CA ASP A 66 3.71 11.39 -2.46
C ASP A 66 4.69 12.36 -1.77
N ASP A 67 4.47 12.70 -0.50
CA ASP A 67 5.37 13.57 0.27
C ASP A 67 6.63 12.87 0.78
N GLY A 68 6.73 11.54 0.59
CA GLY A 68 7.90 10.73 0.97
C GLY A 68 7.80 10.10 2.36
N THR A 69 6.63 10.14 2.97
CA THR A 69 6.44 9.47 4.26
C THR A 69 6.35 7.96 4.07
N GLU A 70 7.19 7.22 4.79
CA GLU A 70 7.09 5.78 4.94
C GLU A 70 6.01 5.45 5.97
N THR A 71 5.06 4.58 5.61
CA THR A 71 3.85 4.34 6.38
C THR A 71 3.49 2.85 6.43
N ASP A 72 2.55 2.51 7.29
CA ASP A 72 1.93 1.18 7.34
C ASP A 72 1.19 0.84 6.03
N LEU A 73 1.08 -0.44 5.72
CA LEU A 73 0.42 -0.97 4.51
C LEU A 73 -1.06 -0.57 4.38
N ASP A 74 -1.72 -0.26 5.49
CA ASP A 74 -3.13 0.14 5.51
C ASP A 74 -3.36 1.46 4.73
N LEU A 75 -2.36 2.36 4.67
CA LEU A 75 -2.48 3.56 3.85
C LEU A 75 -2.64 3.23 2.36
N GLY A 76 -2.06 2.13 1.91
CA GLY A 76 -2.32 1.61 0.57
C GLY A 76 -3.78 1.21 0.36
N HIS A 77 -4.43 0.60 1.36
CA HIS A 77 -5.88 0.34 1.30
C HIS A 77 -6.67 1.64 1.21
N TYR A 78 -6.34 2.65 2.03
CA TYR A 78 -7.05 3.92 2.02
C TYR A 78 -6.98 4.60 0.64
N GLU A 79 -5.79 4.67 0.03
CA GLU A 79 -5.63 5.28 -1.30
C GLU A 79 -6.28 4.47 -2.43
N ARG A 80 -6.36 3.14 -2.32
CA ARG A 80 -7.04 2.30 -3.32
C ARG A 80 -8.56 2.48 -3.32
N PHE A 81 -9.14 2.79 -2.16
CA PHE A 81 -10.59 2.90 -1.98
C PHE A 81 -11.09 4.34 -2.07
N THR A 82 -10.27 5.34 -1.76
CA THR A 82 -10.67 6.75 -1.67
C THR A 82 -9.85 7.65 -2.58
N HIS A 83 -10.30 8.90 -2.75
CA HIS A 83 -9.56 9.95 -3.43
C HIS A 83 -8.74 10.82 -2.47
N ALA A 84 -8.70 10.46 -1.19
CA ALA A 84 -7.94 11.16 -0.17
C ALA A 84 -6.45 11.25 -0.55
N LYS A 85 -5.87 12.43 -0.41
CA LYS A 85 -4.43 12.64 -0.54
C LYS A 85 -3.79 12.44 0.81
N LEU A 86 -3.09 11.32 0.97
CA LEU A 86 -2.46 10.95 2.22
C LEU A 86 -0.99 11.40 2.26
N GLY A 87 -0.51 11.69 3.46
CA GLY A 87 0.86 12.13 3.71
C GLY A 87 1.23 12.02 5.19
N GLN A 88 2.24 12.78 5.61
CA GLN A 88 2.82 12.72 6.96
C GLN A 88 1.83 12.88 8.12
N ASN A 89 0.68 13.54 7.87
CA ASN A 89 -0.37 13.75 8.87
C ASN A 89 -1.36 12.58 8.96
N ASN A 90 -1.23 11.58 8.10
CA ASN A 90 -2.16 10.46 8.03
C ASN A 90 -1.63 9.18 8.71
N ASN A 91 -0.36 9.18 9.17
CA ASN A 91 0.20 8.08 9.96
C ASN A 91 1.02 8.59 11.13
N TYR A 92 0.61 8.20 12.34
CA TYR A 92 1.32 8.47 13.58
C TYR A 92 1.53 7.19 14.36
N THR A 93 2.78 6.97 14.76
CA THR A 93 3.16 5.88 15.67
C THR A 93 3.26 6.39 17.10
N THR A 94 3.18 5.50 18.08
CA THR A 94 3.51 5.82 19.47
C THR A 94 4.88 6.48 19.56
N GLY A 95 5.89 5.92 18.83
CA GLY A 95 7.24 6.47 18.81
C GLY A 95 7.30 7.91 18.34
N LYS A 96 6.60 8.24 17.24
CA LYS A 96 6.54 9.62 16.69
C LYS A 96 5.89 10.60 17.69
N ILE A 97 4.80 10.20 18.36
CA ILE A 97 4.12 11.01 19.38
C ILE A 97 5.04 11.26 20.59
N TYR A 98 5.61 10.19 21.16
CA TYR A 98 6.50 10.31 22.33
C TYR A 98 7.77 11.10 22.00
N HIS A 99 8.38 10.88 20.84
CA HIS A 99 9.53 11.64 20.38
C HIS A 99 9.23 13.14 20.26
N SER A 100 8.04 13.50 19.74
CA SER A 100 7.59 14.90 19.68
C SER A 100 7.48 15.52 21.09
N VAL A 101 6.82 14.84 22.03
CA VAL A 101 6.64 15.33 23.40
C VAL A 101 7.96 15.44 24.14
N ILE A 102 8.85 14.44 24.04
CA ILE A 102 10.19 14.45 24.65
C ILE A 102 11.03 15.61 24.07
N THR A 103 10.98 15.80 22.74
CA THR A 103 11.68 16.92 22.09
C THR A 103 11.18 18.27 22.59
N LYS A 104 9.85 18.45 22.71
CA LYS A 104 9.24 19.67 23.27
C LYS A 104 9.67 19.91 24.72
N GLU A 105 9.76 18.83 25.53
CA GLU A 105 10.24 18.91 26.92
C GLU A 105 11.70 19.39 26.96
N ARG A 106 12.60 18.77 26.18
CA ARG A 106 14.02 19.17 26.09
C ARG A 106 14.19 20.61 25.62
N GLN A 107 13.28 21.12 24.81
CA GLN A 107 13.25 22.53 24.36
C GLN A 107 12.64 23.49 25.40
N GLY A 108 12.22 23.00 26.57
CA GLY A 108 11.63 23.81 27.63
C GLY A 108 10.20 24.31 27.36
N LYS A 109 9.48 23.75 26.40
CA LYS A 109 8.13 24.20 26.00
C LYS A 109 7.09 23.98 27.10
N TYR A 110 7.36 23.12 28.07
CA TYR A 110 6.47 22.88 29.21
C TYR A 110 6.83 23.68 30.48
N LEU A 111 7.75 24.66 30.33
CA LEU A 111 8.09 25.64 31.39
C LEU A 111 8.47 25.01 32.75
N GLY A 112 9.10 23.82 32.72
CA GLY A 112 9.53 23.08 33.92
C GLY A 112 8.43 22.25 34.58
N GLY A 113 7.24 22.17 33.98
CA GLY A 113 6.15 21.31 34.48
C GLY A 113 6.50 19.81 34.31
N THR A 114 5.93 18.96 35.18
CA THR A 114 6.04 17.51 35.07
C THR A 114 5.24 17.03 33.86
N VAL A 115 5.95 16.42 32.90
CA VAL A 115 5.34 15.87 31.68
C VAL A 115 4.85 14.44 31.94
N GLN A 116 3.57 14.17 31.65
CA GLN A 116 2.89 12.90 31.91
C GLN A 116 2.14 12.42 30.67
N VAL A 117 1.72 11.15 30.66
CA VAL A 117 0.89 10.61 29.57
C VAL A 117 -0.39 11.43 29.41
N ILE A 118 -1.08 11.68 30.50
CA ILE A 118 -2.22 12.61 30.56
C ILE A 118 -1.76 13.88 31.29
N PRO A 119 -1.86 15.08 30.70
CA PRO A 119 -2.49 15.35 29.39
C PRO A 119 -1.52 15.38 28.21
N HIS A 120 -0.19 15.36 28.39
CA HIS A 120 0.77 15.80 27.36
C HIS A 120 0.83 14.86 26.13
N ILE A 121 0.84 13.53 26.34
CA ILE A 121 0.78 12.55 25.25
C ILE A 121 -0.61 12.54 24.61
N THR A 122 -1.67 12.56 25.43
CA THR A 122 -3.05 12.57 24.91
C THR A 122 -3.36 13.85 24.13
N ASP A 123 -2.85 15.00 24.54
CA ASP A 123 -3.00 16.26 23.80
C ASP A 123 -2.23 16.22 22.47
N GLU A 124 -1.01 15.70 22.44
CA GLU A 124 -0.24 15.54 21.20
C GLU A 124 -0.97 14.62 20.21
N ILE A 125 -1.59 13.54 20.68
CA ILE A 125 -2.42 12.64 19.85
C ILE A 125 -3.63 13.41 19.31
N LYS A 126 -4.38 14.12 20.16
CA LYS A 126 -5.54 14.92 19.74
C LYS A 126 -5.17 16.02 18.75
N ASP A 127 -4.02 16.65 18.93
CA ASP A 127 -3.51 17.64 17.98
C ASP A 127 -3.13 17.02 16.63
N SER A 128 -2.59 15.79 16.62
CA SER A 128 -2.32 15.06 15.38
C SER A 128 -3.63 14.77 14.62
N ILE A 129 -4.71 14.43 15.32
CA ILE A 129 -6.02 14.20 14.72
C ILE A 129 -6.56 15.49 14.10
N ARG A 130 -6.48 16.62 14.83
CA ARG A 130 -6.93 17.93 14.32
C ARG A 130 -6.14 18.39 13.08
N LYS A 131 -4.83 18.08 12.99
CA LYS A 131 -4.02 18.42 11.81
C LYS A 131 -4.50 17.76 10.53
N SER A 132 -5.09 16.57 10.61
CA SER A 132 -5.63 15.86 9.44
C SER A 132 -7.01 16.38 8.99
N SER A 133 -7.70 17.22 9.79
CA SER A 133 -9.08 17.66 9.53
C SER A 133 -9.23 18.86 8.58
N ASN A 134 -8.12 19.44 8.12
CA ASN A 134 -8.19 20.67 7.33
C ASN A 134 -8.85 20.44 5.95
N GLY A 135 -9.99 21.09 5.73
CA GLY A 135 -10.68 21.12 4.44
C GLY A 135 -11.43 19.83 4.09
N VAL A 136 -11.74 18.97 5.07
CA VAL A 136 -12.53 17.75 4.87
C VAL A 136 -13.79 17.75 5.72
N ASP A 137 -14.84 17.09 5.22
CA ASP A 137 -16.10 16.92 5.94
C ASP A 137 -15.99 15.86 7.05
N VAL A 138 -15.24 14.77 6.77
CA VAL A 138 -15.10 13.63 7.68
C VAL A 138 -13.66 13.17 7.80
N VAL A 139 -13.20 12.97 9.03
CA VAL A 139 -11.94 12.31 9.37
C VAL A 139 -12.25 10.92 9.93
N ILE A 140 -11.72 9.89 9.32
CA ILE A 140 -11.76 8.52 9.85
C ILE A 140 -10.41 8.25 10.51
N VAL A 141 -10.42 7.89 11.78
CA VAL A 141 -9.21 7.59 12.55
C VAL A 141 -9.21 6.13 12.94
N GLU A 142 -8.32 5.37 12.34
CA GLU A 142 -8.14 3.95 12.68
C GLU A 142 -7.13 3.80 13.81
N ILE A 143 -7.56 3.13 14.88
CA ILE A 143 -6.68 2.79 16.00
C ILE A 143 -6.07 1.41 15.78
N GLY A 144 -4.74 1.38 15.64
CA GLY A 144 -3.98 0.14 15.53
C GLY A 144 -4.01 -0.69 16.82
N GLY A 145 -3.61 -1.95 16.72
CA GLY A 145 -3.64 -2.90 17.83
C GLY A 145 -5.04 -3.45 18.12
N THR A 146 -5.15 -4.14 19.22
CA THR A 146 -6.38 -4.80 19.70
C THR A 146 -6.81 -4.18 21.03
N ILE A 147 -8.12 -4.03 21.23
CA ILE A 147 -8.62 -3.54 22.52
C ILE A 147 -8.16 -4.47 23.65
N GLY A 148 -7.58 -3.89 24.71
CA GLY A 148 -6.92 -4.62 25.80
C GLY A 148 -5.40 -4.61 25.72
N ASP A 149 -4.80 -4.28 24.58
CA ASP A 149 -3.36 -4.12 24.46
C ASP A 149 -2.89 -2.87 25.22
N ILE A 150 -1.81 -3.01 26.00
CA ILE A 150 -1.24 -1.93 26.81
C ILE A 150 -0.78 -0.78 25.91
N GLU A 151 -0.21 -1.10 24.77
CA GLU A 151 0.36 -0.14 23.83
C GLU A 151 -0.69 0.80 23.23
N SER A 152 -1.94 0.36 23.12
CA SER A 152 -3.04 1.15 22.55
C SER A 152 -3.70 2.11 23.55
N LEU A 153 -3.48 1.95 24.85
CA LEU A 153 -4.16 2.71 25.89
C LEU A 153 -4.04 4.24 25.73
N PRO A 154 -2.87 4.84 25.42
CA PRO A 154 -2.77 6.29 25.24
C PRO A 154 -3.66 6.81 24.10
N PHE A 155 -3.75 6.05 22.98
CA PHE A 155 -4.64 6.40 21.87
C PHE A 155 -6.11 6.30 22.26
N LEU A 156 -6.50 5.23 22.94
CA LEU A 156 -7.88 5.04 23.39
C LEU A 156 -8.29 6.13 24.39
N GLU A 157 -7.42 6.49 25.32
CA GLU A 157 -7.67 7.60 26.24
C GLU A 157 -7.79 8.94 25.49
N ALA A 158 -6.93 9.19 24.51
CA ALA A 158 -6.98 10.41 23.71
C ALA A 158 -8.31 10.54 22.94
N ILE A 159 -8.78 9.47 22.26
CA ILE A 159 -10.04 9.53 21.53
C ILE A 159 -11.25 9.61 22.46
N ARG A 160 -11.19 9.01 23.65
CA ARG A 160 -12.21 9.18 24.69
C ARG A 160 -12.36 10.65 25.11
N GLN A 161 -11.23 11.34 25.33
CA GLN A 161 -11.22 12.77 25.64
C GLN A 161 -11.68 13.60 24.43
N PHE A 162 -11.28 13.22 23.21
CA PHE A 162 -11.61 13.94 21.98
C PHE A 162 -13.12 14.08 21.74
N HIS A 163 -13.90 13.10 22.16
CA HIS A 163 -15.35 13.13 22.08
C HIS A 163 -15.96 14.33 22.84
N THR A 164 -15.37 14.68 23.99
CA THR A 164 -15.80 15.87 24.74
C THR A 164 -15.27 17.15 24.07
N ASP A 165 -14.02 17.13 23.60
CA ASP A 165 -13.37 18.30 23.00
C ASP A 165 -14.03 18.74 21.68
N ALA A 166 -14.39 17.79 20.82
CA ALA A 166 -15.00 18.04 19.51
C ALA A 166 -16.53 18.21 19.55
N GLY A 167 -17.14 17.85 20.69
CA GLY A 167 -18.60 17.82 20.84
C GLY A 167 -19.21 16.49 20.43
N LYS A 168 -20.16 16.02 21.22
CA LYS A 168 -20.77 14.68 21.10
C LYS A 168 -21.42 14.40 19.74
N ASP A 169 -21.98 15.41 19.11
CA ASP A 169 -22.66 15.29 17.81
C ASP A 169 -21.68 15.24 16.62
N ASN A 170 -20.37 15.37 16.88
CA ASN A 170 -19.33 15.39 15.87
C ASN A 170 -18.46 14.13 15.87
N VAL A 171 -18.72 13.19 16.77
CA VAL A 171 -17.86 12.00 16.98
C VAL A 171 -18.70 10.75 17.10
N ILE A 172 -18.35 9.71 16.38
CA ILE A 172 -18.88 8.34 16.57
C ILE A 172 -17.75 7.32 16.69
N TYR A 173 -18.04 6.23 17.40
CA TYR A 173 -17.14 5.09 17.56
C TYR A 173 -17.68 3.86 16.83
N ILE A 174 -16.90 3.35 15.89
CA ILE A 174 -17.16 2.09 15.21
C ILE A 174 -16.21 1.04 15.75
N HIS A 175 -16.75 -0.08 16.23
CA HIS A 175 -15.94 -1.15 16.79
C HIS A 175 -16.05 -2.42 15.97
N LEU A 176 -14.92 -2.85 15.36
CA LEU A 176 -14.81 -4.08 14.59
C LEU A 176 -14.53 -5.26 15.53
N THR A 177 -15.33 -6.31 15.42
CA THR A 177 -15.25 -7.50 16.28
C THR A 177 -15.47 -8.78 15.49
N LEU A 178 -15.23 -9.94 16.11
CA LEU A 178 -15.38 -11.26 15.50
C LEU A 178 -16.61 -11.99 16.04
N VAL A 179 -17.41 -12.53 15.13
CA VAL A 179 -18.53 -13.43 15.41
C VAL A 179 -18.25 -14.78 14.73
N PRO A 180 -17.44 -15.66 15.36
CA PRO A 180 -17.01 -16.90 14.74
C PRO A 180 -18.15 -17.93 14.67
N TYR A 181 -18.17 -18.71 13.60
CA TYR A 181 -18.97 -19.92 13.51
C TYR A 181 -18.18 -21.12 14.04
N ILE A 182 -18.77 -21.86 14.95
CA ILE A 182 -18.18 -23.07 15.50
C ILE A 182 -18.83 -24.29 14.84
N ALA A 183 -18.15 -24.89 13.88
CA ALA A 183 -18.68 -25.98 13.07
C ALA A 183 -19.17 -27.17 13.92
N THR A 184 -18.48 -27.53 14.99
CA THR A 184 -18.85 -28.61 15.90
C THR A 184 -20.13 -28.33 16.70
N ALA A 185 -20.43 -27.03 16.93
CA ALA A 185 -21.64 -26.61 17.65
C ALA A 185 -22.79 -26.21 16.69
N GLY A 186 -22.51 -26.08 15.39
CA GLY A 186 -23.48 -25.68 14.38
C GLY A 186 -24.03 -24.25 14.54
N GLU A 187 -23.32 -23.38 15.25
CA GLU A 187 -23.83 -22.04 15.57
C GLU A 187 -22.73 -20.97 15.62
N VAL A 188 -23.12 -19.71 15.38
CA VAL A 188 -22.26 -18.55 15.60
C VAL A 188 -22.17 -18.20 17.09
N LYS A 189 -21.01 -17.74 17.53
CA LYS A 189 -20.76 -17.36 18.93
C LYS A 189 -20.60 -15.85 19.08
N THR A 190 -21.45 -15.23 19.87
CA THR A 190 -21.47 -13.78 20.13
C THR A 190 -20.62 -13.38 21.35
N LYS A 191 -20.10 -14.32 22.12
CA LYS A 191 -19.31 -14.04 23.32
C LYS A 191 -18.02 -13.24 23.04
N PRO A 192 -17.22 -13.51 21.99
CA PRO A 192 -16.04 -12.71 21.68
C PRO A 192 -16.38 -11.23 21.51
N THR A 193 -17.45 -10.92 20.76
CA THR A 193 -17.96 -9.56 20.58
C THR A 193 -18.36 -8.91 21.91
N GLN A 194 -19.12 -9.62 22.75
CA GLN A 194 -19.56 -9.10 24.06
C GLN A 194 -18.36 -8.78 24.96
N HIS A 195 -17.33 -9.63 24.98
CA HIS A 195 -16.11 -9.39 25.76
C HIS A 195 -15.32 -8.20 25.23
N SER A 196 -15.14 -8.10 23.93
CA SER A 196 -14.43 -6.99 23.31
C SER A 196 -15.10 -5.64 23.59
N VAL A 197 -16.43 -5.56 23.45
CA VAL A 197 -17.19 -4.35 23.78
C VAL A 197 -17.15 -4.03 25.28
N LYS A 198 -17.18 -5.05 26.14
CA LYS A 198 -17.03 -4.86 27.59
C LYS A 198 -15.68 -4.21 27.92
N GLU A 199 -14.60 -4.67 27.27
CA GLU A 199 -13.26 -4.11 27.45
C GLU A 199 -13.20 -2.65 26.99
N LEU A 200 -13.74 -2.33 25.81
CA LEU A 200 -13.82 -0.96 25.31
C LEU A 200 -14.60 -0.04 26.26
N ARG A 201 -15.72 -0.52 26.81
CA ARG A 201 -16.53 0.21 27.79
C ARG A 201 -15.81 0.42 29.12
N SER A 202 -14.92 -0.47 29.53
CA SER A 202 -14.12 -0.30 30.76
C SER A 202 -13.17 0.88 30.67
N ILE A 203 -12.76 1.29 29.46
CA ILE A 203 -11.97 2.48 29.18
C ILE A 203 -12.84 3.74 29.11
N GLY A 204 -14.17 3.59 29.08
CA GLY A 204 -15.14 4.69 29.01
C GLY A 204 -15.58 5.04 27.58
N ILE A 205 -15.40 4.15 26.62
CA ILE A 205 -15.86 4.30 25.24
C ILE A 205 -17.05 3.36 25.00
N GLN A 206 -18.22 3.91 24.67
CA GLN A 206 -19.36 3.16 24.18
C GLN A 206 -19.34 3.18 22.66
N PRO A 207 -19.28 2.03 21.96
CA PRO A 207 -19.40 2.01 20.50
C PRO A 207 -20.81 2.42 20.07
N ASP A 208 -20.90 3.17 18.98
CA ASP A 208 -22.16 3.56 18.33
C ASP A 208 -22.56 2.52 17.28
N ILE A 209 -21.58 1.95 16.59
CA ILE A 209 -21.75 0.93 15.54
C ILE A 209 -20.83 -0.25 15.82
N LEU A 210 -21.34 -1.47 15.60
CA LEU A 210 -20.57 -2.70 15.63
C LEU A 210 -20.43 -3.28 14.22
N LEU A 211 -19.19 -3.44 13.73
CA LEU A 211 -18.89 -4.22 12.54
C LEU A 211 -18.54 -5.65 12.99
N CYS A 212 -19.43 -6.59 12.71
CA CYS A 212 -19.31 -7.98 13.14
C CYS A 212 -18.73 -8.85 12.01
N ARG A 213 -17.40 -9.05 12.01
CA ARG A 213 -16.75 -9.91 11.02
C ARG A 213 -17.15 -11.36 11.23
N THR A 214 -17.55 -12.03 10.15
CA THR A 214 -18.03 -13.41 10.14
C THR A 214 -17.99 -13.99 8.73
N ASP A 215 -18.01 -15.32 8.60
CA ASP A 215 -18.05 -16.04 7.32
C ASP A 215 -19.45 -16.08 6.67
N ARG A 216 -20.49 -15.59 7.34
CA ARG A 216 -21.90 -15.68 6.90
C ARG A 216 -22.72 -14.47 7.33
N LEU A 217 -23.91 -14.29 6.75
CA LEU A 217 -24.84 -13.26 7.21
C LEU A 217 -25.38 -13.60 8.61
N LEU A 218 -25.46 -12.57 9.47
CA LEU A 218 -26.05 -12.69 10.80
C LEU A 218 -27.56 -12.56 10.72
N SER A 219 -28.28 -13.50 11.35
CA SER A 219 -29.74 -13.41 11.44
C SER A 219 -30.19 -12.25 12.34
N PRO A 220 -31.44 -11.74 12.16
CA PRO A 220 -31.99 -10.71 13.03
C PRO A 220 -31.92 -11.04 14.51
N ASP A 221 -32.15 -12.31 14.89
CA ASP A 221 -32.08 -12.76 16.28
C ASP A 221 -30.66 -12.63 16.86
N ILE A 222 -29.64 -12.98 16.05
CA ILE A 222 -28.25 -12.84 16.46
C ILE A 222 -27.86 -11.36 16.59
N LYS A 223 -28.28 -10.50 15.64
CA LYS A 223 -28.08 -9.05 15.72
C LYS A 223 -28.77 -8.47 16.95
N GLY A 224 -30.03 -8.83 17.22
CA GLY A 224 -30.76 -8.39 18.41
C GLY A 224 -30.07 -8.82 19.72
N LYS A 225 -29.55 -10.05 19.78
CA LYS A 225 -28.76 -10.53 20.92
C LYS A 225 -27.48 -9.71 21.12
N ILE A 226 -26.72 -9.44 20.06
CA ILE A 226 -25.50 -8.62 20.13
C ILE A 226 -25.87 -7.20 20.61
N ALA A 227 -26.88 -6.60 20.00
CA ALA A 227 -27.37 -5.26 20.32
C ALA A 227 -27.69 -5.11 21.82
N MET A 228 -28.46 -6.05 22.36
CA MET A 228 -28.86 -6.06 23.78
C MET A 228 -27.64 -6.15 24.72
N PHE A 229 -26.69 -7.06 24.45
CA PHE A 229 -25.53 -7.24 25.34
C PHE A 229 -24.48 -6.12 25.21
N CYS A 230 -24.38 -5.49 24.03
CA CYS A 230 -23.41 -4.45 23.75
C CYS A 230 -23.96 -3.03 23.93
N ASN A 231 -25.26 -2.89 24.23
CA ASN A 231 -25.96 -1.61 24.40
C ASN A 231 -25.81 -0.71 23.17
N VAL A 232 -26.15 -1.26 22.00
CA VAL A 232 -26.25 -0.56 20.71
C VAL A 232 -27.61 -0.83 20.09
N ASP A 233 -28.03 -0.01 19.13
CA ASP A 233 -29.25 -0.26 18.37
C ASP A 233 -29.08 -1.49 17.48
N THR A 234 -30.17 -2.21 17.21
CA THR A 234 -30.11 -3.44 16.38
C THR A 234 -29.67 -3.14 14.94
N ASP A 235 -30.05 -1.98 14.39
CA ASP A 235 -29.65 -1.49 13.06
C ASP A 235 -28.21 -0.96 13.03
N ALA A 236 -27.59 -0.76 14.19
CA ALA A 236 -26.16 -0.45 14.32
C ALA A 236 -25.26 -1.70 14.42
N VAL A 237 -25.84 -2.91 14.41
CA VAL A 237 -25.10 -4.17 14.31
C VAL A 237 -25.00 -4.58 12.85
N ILE A 238 -23.87 -4.30 12.24
CA ILE A 238 -23.58 -4.49 10.81
C ILE A 238 -22.82 -5.81 10.61
N THR A 239 -23.27 -6.64 9.68
CA THR A 239 -22.52 -7.84 9.28
C THR A 239 -21.35 -7.46 8.37
N ALA A 240 -20.13 -7.70 8.80
CA ALA A 240 -18.93 -7.62 7.97
C ALA A 240 -18.59 -9.04 7.47
N LYS A 241 -19.32 -9.51 6.47
CA LYS A 241 -19.12 -10.84 5.91
C LYS A 241 -17.79 -10.91 5.15
N ASP A 242 -17.06 -12.02 5.31
CA ASP A 242 -15.91 -12.32 4.48
C ASP A 242 -16.29 -12.38 3.00
N VAL A 243 -15.49 -11.77 2.13
CA VAL A 243 -15.70 -11.66 0.69
C VAL A 243 -14.49 -12.19 -0.07
N ASP A 244 -14.72 -12.70 -1.28
CA ASP A 244 -13.64 -13.19 -2.15
C ASP A 244 -12.85 -12.03 -2.80
N CYS A 245 -13.51 -10.90 -3.03
CA CYS A 245 -12.93 -9.69 -3.59
C CYS A 245 -13.11 -8.53 -2.60
N ILE A 246 -11.99 -7.97 -2.12
CA ILE A 246 -12.03 -6.88 -1.11
C ILE A 246 -12.82 -5.66 -1.57
N TYR A 247 -12.92 -5.43 -2.88
CA TYR A 247 -13.67 -4.31 -3.47
C TYR A 247 -15.19 -4.48 -3.41
N GLU A 248 -15.69 -5.64 -2.94
CA GLU A 248 -17.11 -5.86 -2.62
C GLU A 248 -17.49 -5.26 -1.26
N CYS A 249 -16.51 -5.02 -0.35
CA CYS A 249 -16.79 -4.55 1.00
C CYS A 249 -17.66 -3.29 1.05
N PRO A 250 -17.44 -2.23 0.24
CA PRO A 250 -18.32 -1.07 0.24
C PRO A 250 -19.77 -1.41 -0.12
N LEU A 251 -19.98 -2.30 -1.09
CA LEU A 251 -21.32 -2.73 -1.50
C LEU A 251 -22.02 -3.54 -0.40
N CYS A 252 -21.30 -4.47 0.23
CA CYS A 252 -21.80 -5.26 1.35
C CYS A 252 -22.19 -4.37 2.54
N PHE A 253 -21.35 -3.40 2.89
CA PHE A 253 -21.63 -2.46 3.99
C PHE A 253 -22.82 -1.55 3.67
N HIS A 254 -22.97 -1.11 2.42
CA HIS A 254 -24.14 -0.34 2.00
C HIS A 254 -25.44 -1.16 2.12
N GLN A 255 -25.41 -2.42 1.67
CA GLN A 255 -26.56 -3.33 1.77
C GLN A 255 -26.97 -3.60 3.22
N GLU A 256 -26.00 -3.61 4.14
CA GLU A 256 -26.25 -3.74 5.59
C GLU A 256 -26.68 -2.41 6.25
N GLY A 257 -26.68 -1.28 5.51
CA GLY A 257 -27.14 0.03 5.98
C GLY A 257 -26.09 0.87 6.71
N LEU A 258 -24.80 0.49 6.68
CA LEU A 258 -23.74 1.15 7.45
C LEU A 258 -23.63 2.65 7.16
N ASP A 259 -23.58 3.03 5.90
CA ASP A 259 -23.43 4.42 5.48
C ASP A 259 -24.67 5.28 5.85
N ASN A 260 -25.88 4.70 5.82
CA ASN A 260 -27.08 5.37 6.30
C ASN A 260 -27.01 5.63 7.81
N LYS A 261 -26.56 4.61 8.58
CA LYS A 261 -26.43 4.76 10.05
C LYS A 261 -25.35 5.77 10.43
N ILE A 262 -24.25 5.82 9.72
CA ILE A 262 -23.18 6.81 9.94
C ILE A 262 -23.69 8.24 9.73
N VAL A 263 -24.38 8.53 8.61
CA VAL A 263 -24.86 9.89 8.31
C VAL A 263 -25.99 10.29 9.25
N GLU A 264 -26.82 9.34 9.70
CA GLU A 264 -27.85 9.55 10.74
C GLU A 264 -27.19 9.98 12.06
N LEU A 265 -26.25 9.19 12.59
CA LEU A 265 -25.61 9.43 13.88
C LEU A 265 -24.80 10.73 13.89
N LEU A 266 -24.14 11.07 12.80
CA LEU A 266 -23.35 12.31 12.66
C LEU A 266 -24.22 13.51 12.24
N ASN A 267 -25.51 13.32 12.02
CA ASN A 267 -26.46 14.34 11.55
C ASN A 267 -25.95 15.09 10.31
N ILE A 268 -25.48 14.32 9.31
CA ILE A 268 -24.95 14.85 8.05
C ILE A 268 -26.01 14.71 6.96
N TRP A 269 -26.32 15.81 6.28
CA TRP A 269 -27.20 15.79 5.11
C TRP A 269 -26.39 15.48 3.84
N THR A 270 -26.71 14.37 3.16
CA THR A 270 -25.99 13.93 1.96
C THR A 270 -26.96 13.46 0.88
N ARG A 271 -26.50 13.34 -0.35
CA ARG A 271 -27.19 12.60 -1.40
C ARG A 271 -27.13 11.09 -1.15
N ALA A 272 -27.96 10.32 -1.86
CA ALA A 272 -27.79 8.87 -1.93
C ALA A 272 -26.42 8.51 -2.51
N PRO A 273 -25.82 7.38 -2.10
CA PRO A 273 -24.51 6.97 -2.59
C PRO A 273 -24.57 6.58 -4.07
N ARG A 274 -23.51 6.87 -4.82
CA ARG A 274 -23.34 6.47 -6.21
C ARG A 274 -22.33 5.32 -6.25
N LEU A 275 -22.83 4.11 -6.43
CA LEU A 275 -22.02 2.87 -6.33
C LEU A 275 -21.87 2.13 -7.66
N GLU A 276 -22.39 2.66 -8.78
CA GLU A 276 -22.39 2.02 -10.09
C GLU A 276 -20.99 1.62 -10.56
N ASN A 277 -19.99 2.44 -10.22
CA ASN A 277 -18.59 2.15 -10.55
C ASN A 277 -18.06 0.94 -9.75
N TRP A 278 -18.41 0.83 -8.47
CA TRP A 278 -18.04 -0.31 -7.61
C TRP A 278 -18.74 -1.61 -8.08
N GLU A 279 -20.01 -1.55 -8.45
CA GLU A 279 -20.76 -2.68 -9.01
C GLU A 279 -20.13 -3.16 -10.32
N THR A 280 -19.78 -2.22 -11.22
CA THR A 280 -19.11 -2.53 -12.48
C THR A 280 -17.74 -3.15 -12.26
N LEU A 281 -16.96 -2.60 -11.34
CA LEU A 281 -15.65 -3.12 -10.96
C LEU A 281 -15.75 -4.57 -10.47
N CYS A 282 -16.61 -4.82 -9.48
CA CYS A 282 -16.79 -6.16 -8.91
C CYS A 282 -17.26 -7.17 -9.97
N LYS A 283 -18.20 -6.80 -10.82
CA LYS A 283 -18.67 -7.63 -11.92
C LYS A 283 -17.54 -8.01 -12.88
N ASN A 284 -16.67 -7.06 -13.25
CA ASN A 284 -15.55 -7.31 -14.16
C ASN A 284 -14.51 -8.25 -13.52
N MET A 285 -14.26 -8.12 -12.23
CA MET A 285 -13.31 -8.98 -11.51
C MET A 285 -13.85 -10.40 -11.29
N GLN A 286 -15.16 -10.54 -11.02
CA GLN A 286 -15.80 -11.84 -10.81
C GLN A 286 -15.95 -12.67 -12.09
N SER A 287 -16.11 -12.02 -13.24
CA SER A 287 -16.37 -12.67 -14.54
C SER A 287 -15.31 -12.32 -15.58
N PRO A 288 -14.05 -12.74 -15.39
CA PRO A 288 -12.97 -12.51 -16.34
C PRO A 288 -13.24 -13.27 -17.66
N SER A 289 -12.79 -12.70 -18.77
CA SER A 289 -12.87 -13.33 -20.11
C SER A 289 -11.55 -14.00 -20.51
N TYR A 290 -10.44 -13.61 -19.84
CA TYR A 290 -9.10 -14.08 -20.13
C TYR A 290 -8.36 -14.39 -18.83
N GLU A 291 -7.30 -15.18 -18.94
CA GLU A 291 -6.42 -15.51 -17.83
C GLU A 291 -4.96 -15.36 -18.28
N VAL A 292 -4.12 -14.87 -17.37
CA VAL A 292 -2.66 -14.82 -17.57
C VAL A 292 -1.93 -15.22 -16.30
N THR A 293 -0.77 -15.83 -16.46
CA THR A 293 0.11 -16.21 -15.34
C THR A 293 1.35 -15.34 -15.32
N ILE A 294 1.54 -14.58 -14.25
CA ILE A 294 2.71 -13.73 -14.04
C ILE A 294 3.60 -14.35 -12.97
N ALA A 295 4.88 -14.61 -13.32
CA ALA A 295 5.88 -14.99 -12.33
C ALA A 295 6.38 -13.76 -11.58
N ILE A 296 6.32 -13.80 -10.24
CA ILE A 296 6.96 -12.82 -9.35
C ILE A 296 8.24 -13.46 -8.82
N VAL A 297 9.39 -13.02 -9.33
CA VAL A 297 10.70 -13.56 -8.95
C VAL A 297 11.29 -12.72 -7.83
N GLY A 298 11.13 -13.17 -6.60
CA GLY A 298 11.43 -12.40 -5.39
C GLY A 298 12.03 -13.22 -4.26
N LYS A 299 12.15 -12.59 -3.08
CA LYS A 299 12.70 -13.21 -1.86
C LYS A 299 11.63 -13.60 -0.82
N TYR A 300 10.48 -12.96 -0.85
CA TYR A 300 9.45 -13.04 0.19
C TYR A 300 8.23 -13.79 -0.31
N VAL A 301 8.47 -14.89 -1.01
CA VAL A 301 7.43 -15.64 -1.74
C VAL A 301 6.38 -16.30 -0.83
N ASP A 302 6.73 -16.56 0.44
CA ASP A 302 5.83 -17.19 1.42
C ASP A 302 4.90 -16.18 2.12
N LEU A 303 5.10 -14.87 1.91
CA LEU A 303 4.34 -13.81 2.58
C LEU A 303 3.72 -12.86 1.55
N THR A 304 2.47 -13.13 1.22
CA THR A 304 1.69 -12.32 0.26
C THR A 304 1.53 -10.86 0.67
N GLU A 305 1.53 -10.55 1.97
CA GLU A 305 1.43 -9.18 2.49
C GLU A 305 2.69 -8.33 2.27
N SER A 306 3.86 -8.96 2.08
CA SER A 306 5.10 -8.24 1.74
C SER A 306 5.06 -7.61 0.33
N TYR A 307 4.16 -8.08 -0.53
CA TYR A 307 3.95 -7.60 -1.89
C TYR A 307 2.50 -7.14 -2.12
N LYS A 308 1.84 -6.64 -1.07
CA LYS A 308 0.40 -6.33 -1.13
C LYS A 308 0.06 -5.35 -2.25
N SER A 309 0.72 -4.20 -2.32
CA SER A 309 0.47 -3.20 -3.38
C SER A 309 0.81 -3.74 -4.76
N LEU A 310 1.87 -4.55 -4.88
CA LEU A 310 2.24 -5.17 -6.16
C LEU A 310 1.18 -6.16 -6.65
N ASN A 311 0.69 -7.02 -5.76
CA ASN A 311 -0.35 -8.00 -6.07
C ASN A 311 -1.65 -7.31 -6.51
N GLU A 312 -2.06 -6.27 -5.78
CA GLU A 312 -3.21 -5.44 -6.14
C GLU A 312 -3.00 -4.73 -7.50
N ALA A 313 -1.80 -4.16 -7.73
CA ALA A 313 -1.51 -3.45 -8.98
C ALA A 313 -1.54 -4.38 -10.21
N LEU A 314 -1.08 -5.62 -10.07
CA LEU A 314 -1.19 -6.64 -11.12
C LEU A 314 -2.65 -7.00 -11.39
N ALA A 315 -3.44 -7.22 -10.34
CA ALA A 315 -4.88 -7.47 -10.48
C ALA A 315 -5.59 -6.27 -11.14
N HIS A 316 -5.28 -5.04 -10.72
CA HIS A 316 -5.83 -3.82 -11.35
C HIS A 316 -5.48 -3.75 -12.83
N GLY A 317 -4.23 -4.08 -13.21
CA GLY A 317 -3.78 -4.11 -14.61
C GLY A 317 -4.63 -5.03 -15.50
N GLY A 318 -5.19 -6.10 -14.93
CA GLY A 318 -6.08 -7.03 -15.61
C GLY A 318 -7.51 -6.52 -15.83
N ILE A 319 -8.00 -5.58 -15.01
CA ILE A 319 -9.40 -5.12 -15.03
C ILE A 319 -9.83 -4.60 -16.41
N PRO A 320 -9.10 -3.68 -17.07
CA PRO A 320 -9.51 -3.14 -18.37
C PRO A 320 -9.61 -4.19 -19.47
N SER A 321 -8.78 -5.24 -19.39
CA SER A 321 -8.76 -6.35 -20.34
C SER A 321 -9.67 -7.50 -19.94
N ARG A 322 -10.40 -7.38 -18.81
CA ARG A 322 -11.18 -8.46 -18.21
C ARG A 322 -10.37 -9.74 -18.05
N ALA A 323 -9.12 -9.59 -17.61
CA ALA A 323 -8.20 -10.69 -17.38
C ALA A 323 -8.05 -10.99 -15.90
N ARG A 324 -8.13 -12.26 -15.53
CA ARG A 324 -7.68 -12.77 -14.23
C ARG A 324 -6.18 -12.97 -14.29
N VAL A 325 -5.48 -12.38 -13.33
CA VAL A 325 -4.03 -12.51 -13.21
C VAL A 325 -3.72 -13.54 -12.14
N HIS A 326 -3.12 -14.67 -12.55
CA HIS A 326 -2.61 -15.69 -11.65
C HIS A 326 -1.17 -15.36 -11.31
N LEU A 327 -0.85 -15.33 -10.01
CA LEU A 327 0.49 -15.03 -9.52
C LEU A 327 1.22 -16.32 -9.20
N LYS A 328 2.36 -16.54 -9.88
CA LYS A 328 3.30 -17.63 -9.58
C LYS A 328 4.51 -17.03 -8.86
N PHE A 329 4.55 -17.22 -7.55
CA PHE A 329 5.70 -16.79 -6.76
C PHE A 329 6.87 -17.75 -6.94
N VAL A 330 8.05 -17.20 -7.26
CA VAL A 330 9.27 -17.97 -7.53
C VAL A 330 10.38 -17.41 -6.65
N ASP A 331 10.92 -18.24 -5.76
CA ASP A 331 12.03 -17.85 -4.91
C ASP A 331 13.32 -17.71 -5.72
N SER A 332 13.83 -16.48 -5.78
CA SER A 332 15.03 -16.16 -6.51
C SER A 332 16.31 -16.82 -5.96
N GLU A 333 16.30 -17.33 -4.73
CA GLU A 333 17.45 -18.06 -4.17
C GLU A 333 17.53 -19.52 -4.69
N THR A 334 16.43 -20.04 -5.23
CA THR A 334 16.35 -21.41 -5.77
C THR A 334 16.58 -21.49 -7.29
N ILE A 335 16.71 -20.33 -7.95
CA ILE A 335 16.92 -20.25 -9.42
C ILE A 335 18.41 -20.12 -9.73
N ASP A 336 18.88 -20.97 -10.66
CA ASP A 336 20.19 -20.87 -11.32
C ASP A 336 20.04 -21.08 -12.83
N ALA A 337 21.15 -21.07 -13.57
CA ALA A 337 21.16 -21.24 -15.03
C ALA A 337 20.52 -22.56 -15.50
N ASN A 338 20.51 -23.61 -14.65
CA ASN A 338 19.98 -24.94 -14.99
C ASN A 338 18.48 -25.05 -14.66
N THR A 339 18.03 -24.38 -13.61
CA THR A 339 16.67 -24.50 -13.06
C THR A 339 15.73 -23.39 -13.55
N CYS A 340 16.26 -22.29 -14.08
CA CYS A 340 15.51 -21.11 -14.47
C CYS A 340 14.39 -21.42 -15.46
N SER A 341 14.69 -22.15 -16.55
CA SER A 341 13.69 -22.49 -17.58
C SER A 341 12.53 -23.33 -17.02
N MET A 342 12.83 -24.29 -16.14
CA MET A 342 11.82 -25.12 -15.51
C MET A 342 10.98 -24.32 -14.50
N SER A 343 11.61 -23.45 -13.73
CA SER A 343 10.92 -22.61 -12.73
C SER A 343 9.99 -21.59 -13.36
N LEU A 344 10.30 -21.13 -14.59
CA LEU A 344 9.54 -20.11 -15.32
C LEU A 344 8.74 -20.70 -16.50
N GLU A 345 8.64 -22.02 -16.58
CA GLU A 345 7.82 -22.67 -17.60
C GLU A 345 6.34 -22.31 -17.44
N GLY A 346 5.70 -22.01 -18.56
CA GLY A 346 4.26 -21.79 -18.63
C GLY A 346 3.79 -20.40 -18.22
N VAL A 347 4.70 -19.48 -17.84
CA VAL A 347 4.31 -18.10 -17.49
C VAL A 347 4.13 -17.22 -18.73
N ASP A 348 3.30 -16.20 -18.62
CA ASP A 348 2.98 -15.25 -19.70
C ASP A 348 3.70 -13.91 -19.52
N GLY A 349 4.26 -13.68 -18.35
CA GLY A 349 5.08 -12.51 -18.02
C GLY A 349 5.93 -12.77 -16.79
N ILE A 350 7.04 -12.04 -16.67
CA ILE A 350 7.98 -12.14 -15.55
C ILE A 350 8.12 -10.75 -14.91
N LEU A 351 7.90 -10.67 -13.60
CA LEU A 351 8.07 -9.47 -12.82
C LEU A 351 9.14 -9.68 -11.74
N VAL A 352 10.13 -8.78 -11.69
CA VAL A 352 11.12 -8.71 -10.62
C VAL A 352 10.81 -7.48 -9.76
N PRO A 353 10.37 -7.67 -8.50
CA PRO A 353 9.95 -6.58 -7.63
C PRO A 353 11.13 -5.82 -7.02
N GLY A 354 10.81 -4.72 -6.35
CA GLY A 354 11.70 -4.00 -5.46
C GLY A 354 12.24 -4.86 -4.32
N GLY A 355 13.35 -4.43 -3.73
CA GLY A 355 13.98 -5.10 -2.59
C GLY A 355 15.36 -4.53 -2.31
N PHE A 356 16.02 -5.05 -1.27
CA PHE A 356 17.35 -4.63 -0.83
C PHE A 356 18.25 -5.85 -0.57
N GLY A 357 19.56 -5.66 -0.70
CA GLY A 357 20.60 -6.63 -0.36
C GLY A 357 20.82 -7.73 -1.40
N SER A 358 21.91 -8.48 -1.22
CA SER A 358 22.50 -9.37 -2.23
C SER A 358 21.81 -10.73 -2.39
N ARG A 359 20.91 -11.16 -1.49
CA ARG A 359 20.27 -12.47 -1.56
C ARG A 359 19.44 -12.65 -2.84
N GLY A 360 19.62 -13.77 -3.55
CA GLY A 360 18.87 -14.15 -4.74
C GLY A 360 19.08 -13.23 -5.95
N VAL A 361 20.15 -12.42 -5.98
CA VAL A 361 20.45 -11.51 -7.09
C VAL A 361 20.71 -12.27 -8.38
N GLU A 362 21.55 -13.32 -8.35
CA GLU A 362 21.88 -14.09 -9.55
C GLU A 362 20.67 -14.82 -10.14
N GLY A 363 19.76 -15.32 -9.29
CA GLY A 363 18.51 -15.92 -9.76
C GLY A 363 17.60 -14.90 -10.46
N LYS A 364 17.54 -13.64 -9.97
CA LYS A 364 16.81 -12.56 -10.64
C LYS A 364 17.45 -12.18 -11.97
N ILE A 365 18.79 -12.14 -12.04
CA ILE A 365 19.54 -11.91 -13.29
C ILE A 365 19.23 -13.03 -14.29
N CYS A 366 19.24 -14.30 -13.85
CA CYS A 366 18.82 -15.44 -14.69
C CYS A 366 17.39 -15.28 -15.22
N ALA A 367 16.44 -14.83 -14.37
CA ALA A 367 15.06 -14.62 -14.78
C ALA A 367 14.92 -13.47 -15.81
N ALA A 368 15.65 -12.36 -15.63
CA ALA A 368 15.68 -11.26 -16.59
C ALA A 368 16.28 -11.69 -17.94
N ARG A 369 17.36 -12.46 -17.89
CA ARG A 369 17.97 -13.07 -19.09
C ARG A 369 17.01 -14.00 -19.81
N TYR A 370 16.35 -14.89 -19.07
CA TYR A 370 15.37 -15.83 -19.63
C TYR A 370 14.21 -15.08 -20.30
N ALA A 371 13.70 -14.01 -19.67
CA ALA A 371 12.69 -13.16 -20.26
C ALA A 371 13.14 -12.53 -21.59
N ARG A 372 14.33 -11.95 -21.61
CA ARG A 372 14.91 -11.32 -22.81
C ARG A 372 15.13 -12.30 -23.94
N GLU A 373 15.75 -13.46 -23.68
CA GLU A 373 16.09 -14.46 -24.69
C GLU A 373 14.87 -15.19 -25.27
N ASN A 374 13.77 -15.28 -24.52
CA ASN A 374 12.53 -15.95 -24.90
C ASN A 374 11.39 -14.99 -25.28
N GLU A 375 11.67 -13.69 -25.38
CA GLU A 375 10.68 -12.65 -25.73
C GLU A 375 9.46 -12.63 -24.79
N ILE A 376 9.64 -13.06 -23.53
CA ILE A 376 8.59 -13.04 -22.50
C ILE A 376 8.50 -11.62 -21.93
N PRO A 377 7.30 -11.00 -21.86
CA PRO A 377 7.14 -9.70 -21.22
C PRO A 377 7.81 -9.64 -19.85
N TYR A 378 8.68 -8.64 -19.66
CA TYR A 378 9.45 -8.42 -18.43
C TYR A 378 9.13 -7.07 -17.81
N PHE A 379 8.86 -7.05 -16.50
CA PHE A 379 8.70 -5.84 -15.74
C PHE A 379 9.63 -5.82 -14.52
N GLY A 380 10.60 -4.92 -14.53
CA GLY A 380 11.53 -4.70 -13.42
C GLY A 380 11.17 -3.44 -12.60
N ILE A 381 10.87 -3.59 -11.31
CA ILE A 381 10.53 -2.47 -10.43
C ILE A 381 11.67 -2.23 -9.46
N CYS A 382 12.18 -0.99 -9.38
CA CYS A 382 13.25 -0.55 -8.48
C CYS A 382 14.48 -1.47 -8.59
N LEU A 383 14.71 -2.37 -7.65
CA LEU A 383 15.74 -3.41 -7.77
C LEU A 383 15.61 -4.21 -9.08
N GLY A 384 14.39 -4.49 -9.54
CA GLY A 384 14.15 -5.21 -10.80
C GLY A 384 14.67 -4.47 -12.03
N MET A 385 14.60 -3.14 -12.07
CA MET A 385 15.27 -2.35 -13.10
C MET A 385 16.78 -2.48 -13.00
N GLN A 386 17.34 -2.39 -11.81
CA GLN A 386 18.79 -2.51 -11.59
C GLN A 386 19.31 -3.90 -12.04
N ILE A 387 18.56 -4.95 -11.75
CA ILE A 387 18.82 -6.32 -12.23
C ILE A 387 18.82 -6.39 -13.76
N ALA A 388 17.83 -5.75 -14.41
CA ALA A 388 17.78 -5.70 -15.88
C ALA A 388 19.01 -4.99 -16.48
N VAL A 389 19.44 -3.89 -15.88
CA VAL A 389 20.66 -3.16 -16.29
C VAL A 389 21.92 -4.03 -16.12
N ILE A 390 22.06 -4.72 -14.99
CA ILE A 390 23.19 -5.61 -14.72
C ILE A 390 23.20 -6.78 -15.72
N GLU A 391 22.05 -7.42 -15.95
CA GLU A 391 21.90 -8.50 -16.94
C GLU A 391 22.34 -8.04 -18.33
N PHE A 392 21.78 -6.90 -18.77
CA PHE A 392 22.07 -6.33 -20.09
C PHE A 392 23.54 -5.94 -20.23
N ALA A 393 24.12 -5.34 -19.22
CA ALA A 393 25.54 -4.99 -19.19
C ALA A 393 26.44 -6.23 -19.37
N ARG A 394 26.15 -7.31 -18.64
CA ARG A 394 26.93 -8.56 -18.70
C ARG A 394 26.80 -9.28 -20.03
N HIS A 395 25.59 -9.39 -20.58
CA HIS A 395 25.31 -10.32 -21.67
C HIS A 395 25.09 -9.66 -23.04
N GLN A 396 24.87 -8.34 -23.08
CA GLN A 396 24.70 -7.59 -24.33
C GLN A 396 25.82 -6.58 -24.56
N ALA A 397 26.26 -5.85 -23.54
CA ALA A 397 27.33 -4.86 -23.66
C ALA A 397 28.74 -5.43 -23.41
N GLY A 398 28.88 -6.71 -23.06
CA GLY A 398 30.15 -7.37 -22.84
C GLY A 398 30.94 -6.84 -21.62
N LEU A 399 30.25 -6.26 -20.65
CA LEU A 399 30.83 -5.77 -19.42
C LEU A 399 30.86 -6.89 -18.36
N ASP A 400 31.83 -7.79 -18.51
CA ASP A 400 31.96 -8.94 -17.61
C ASP A 400 32.01 -8.51 -16.14
N GLN A 401 31.31 -9.25 -15.29
CA GLN A 401 31.20 -8.96 -13.84
C GLN A 401 30.55 -7.60 -13.50
N ALA A 402 29.85 -6.95 -14.44
CA ALA A 402 29.05 -5.75 -14.13
C ALA A 402 28.10 -6.04 -12.97
N ASN A 403 28.00 -5.10 -12.01
CA ASN A 403 27.22 -5.31 -10.80
C ASN A 403 26.77 -3.97 -10.19
N SER A 404 26.02 -4.07 -9.08
CA SER A 404 25.75 -2.96 -8.17
C SER A 404 26.78 -2.93 -7.04
N THR A 405 27.19 -1.73 -6.64
CA THR A 405 28.02 -1.55 -5.42
C THR A 405 27.26 -1.91 -4.13
N GLU A 406 25.95 -2.16 -4.19
CA GLU A 406 25.16 -2.73 -3.09
C GLU A 406 25.54 -4.21 -2.84
N PHE A 407 25.84 -4.95 -3.91
CA PHE A 407 26.06 -6.39 -3.87
C PHE A 407 27.52 -6.76 -3.86
N GLU A 408 28.33 -6.02 -4.65
CA GLU A 408 29.78 -6.23 -4.79
C GLU A 408 30.49 -4.85 -4.87
N LEU A 409 31.08 -4.45 -3.77
CA LEU A 409 31.76 -3.15 -3.65
C LEU A 409 32.96 -2.99 -4.61
N THR A 410 33.60 -4.10 -4.99
CA THR A 410 34.81 -4.15 -5.81
C THR A 410 34.56 -4.52 -7.24
N THR A 411 33.29 -4.47 -7.70
CA THR A 411 32.97 -4.78 -9.11
C THR A 411 33.76 -3.91 -10.07
N PRO A 412 34.35 -4.49 -11.15
CA PRO A 412 35.07 -3.71 -12.16
C PRO A 412 34.13 -2.79 -12.97
N HIS A 413 32.86 -3.11 -13.03
CA HIS A 413 31.86 -2.35 -13.76
C HIS A 413 30.65 -2.03 -12.86
N PRO A 414 30.73 -0.99 -12.02
CA PRO A 414 29.62 -0.57 -11.15
C PRO A 414 28.52 0.16 -11.94
N VAL A 415 27.73 -0.60 -12.71
CA VAL A 415 26.64 -0.06 -13.56
C VAL A 415 25.49 0.50 -12.71
N ILE A 416 25.39 0.05 -11.46
CA ILE A 416 24.52 0.59 -10.41
C ILE A 416 25.42 0.94 -9.22
N TYR A 417 25.25 2.13 -8.65
CA TYR A 417 26.11 2.60 -7.58
C TYR A 417 25.39 3.47 -6.56
N LEU A 418 26.00 3.64 -5.37
CA LEU A 418 25.52 4.59 -4.38
C LEU A 418 25.91 6.00 -4.85
N MET A 419 24.91 6.80 -5.21
CA MET A 419 25.13 8.20 -5.54
C MET A 419 25.33 9.02 -4.27
N GLU A 420 26.51 9.62 -4.10
CA GLU A 420 26.86 10.39 -2.91
C GLU A 420 26.29 11.82 -2.95
N GLU A 421 26.13 12.38 -4.14
CA GLU A 421 25.62 13.74 -4.37
C GLU A 421 24.72 13.78 -5.62
N TRP A 422 23.54 14.39 -5.51
CA TRP A 422 22.63 14.58 -6.65
C TRP A 422 21.80 15.85 -6.48
N PHE A 423 21.34 16.41 -7.59
CA PHE A 423 20.37 17.50 -7.58
C PHE A 423 18.96 16.93 -7.35
N ASP A 424 18.31 17.37 -6.28
CA ASP A 424 16.96 16.98 -5.97
C ASP A 424 15.98 17.96 -6.62
N ASP A 425 15.35 17.53 -7.72
CA ASP A 425 14.36 18.32 -8.48
C ASP A 425 13.14 18.73 -7.63
N LYS A 426 12.86 18.06 -6.51
CA LYS A 426 11.73 18.37 -5.62
C LYS A 426 12.05 19.51 -4.66
N SER A 427 13.21 19.49 -4.04
CA SER A 427 13.66 20.52 -3.10
C SER A 427 14.43 21.67 -3.79
N GLY A 428 14.89 21.47 -5.03
CA GLY A 428 15.75 22.41 -5.76
C GLY A 428 17.13 22.57 -5.14
N THR A 429 17.59 21.58 -4.36
CA THR A 429 18.88 21.61 -3.64
C THR A 429 19.72 20.38 -3.93
N ILE A 430 21.04 20.52 -3.74
CA ILE A 430 21.95 19.38 -3.80
C ILE A 430 21.83 18.59 -2.50
N GLN A 431 21.47 17.32 -2.62
CA GLN A 431 21.46 16.36 -1.52
C GLN A 431 22.79 15.61 -1.46
N ARG A 432 23.23 15.28 -0.25
CA ARG A 432 24.47 14.53 0.00
C ARG A 432 24.22 13.38 0.96
N ARG A 433 24.86 12.24 0.69
CA ARG A 433 24.90 11.09 1.59
C ARG A 433 26.26 10.41 1.52
N ASP A 434 26.59 9.62 2.53
CA ASP A 434 27.74 8.75 2.56
C ASP A 434 27.38 7.33 3.00
N VAL A 435 28.32 6.40 2.92
CA VAL A 435 28.15 4.98 3.31
C VAL A 435 27.87 4.79 4.81
N HIS A 436 28.14 5.79 5.65
CA HIS A 436 27.97 5.77 7.11
C HIS A 436 26.69 6.49 7.54
N SER A 437 25.96 7.10 6.61
CA SER A 437 24.67 7.75 6.91
C SER A 437 23.67 6.76 7.51
N ASP A 438 22.84 7.22 8.44
CA ASP A 438 21.79 6.42 9.05
C ASP A 438 20.92 5.73 7.99
N LYS A 439 20.49 4.49 8.28
CA LYS A 439 19.66 3.72 7.34
C LYS A 439 18.26 4.31 7.17
N GLY A 440 17.75 5.02 8.16
CA GLY A 440 16.48 5.76 8.09
C GLY A 440 16.67 7.16 7.50
N GLY A 441 15.75 7.61 6.64
CA GLY A 441 15.70 8.98 6.12
C GLY A 441 16.78 9.37 5.09
N THR A 442 17.55 8.40 4.56
CA THR A 442 18.61 8.66 3.57
C THR A 442 18.30 8.12 2.18
N MET A 443 17.11 7.60 1.97
CA MET A 443 16.61 7.16 0.67
C MET A 443 16.02 8.32 -0.12
N ARG A 444 15.95 8.18 -1.44
CA ARG A 444 15.08 8.99 -2.29
C ARG A 444 13.66 8.50 -2.07
N LEU A 445 12.81 9.34 -1.47
CA LEU A 445 11.48 8.97 -0.98
C LEU A 445 10.39 9.88 -1.53
N GLY A 446 9.27 9.28 -1.95
CA GLY A 446 8.09 9.98 -2.41
C GLY A 446 8.08 10.29 -3.90
N ALA A 447 7.17 11.17 -4.31
CA ALA A 447 6.94 11.47 -5.71
C ALA A 447 7.98 12.41 -6.30
N TYR A 448 8.57 11.99 -7.43
CA TYR A 448 9.50 12.78 -8.23
C TYR A 448 9.05 12.82 -9.69
N PRO A 449 9.32 13.94 -10.40
CA PRO A 449 9.00 14.05 -11.81
C PRO A 449 9.96 13.24 -12.66
N CYS A 450 9.45 12.67 -13.77
CA CYS A 450 10.22 11.98 -14.79
C CYS A 450 9.75 12.41 -16.18
N LYS A 451 10.68 12.76 -17.07
CA LYS A 451 10.43 13.05 -18.49
C LYS A 451 10.54 11.76 -19.28
N LEU A 452 9.54 11.50 -20.13
CA LEU A 452 9.48 10.32 -20.97
C LEU A 452 9.95 10.60 -22.40
N GLU A 453 10.72 9.67 -22.94
CA GLU A 453 11.13 9.67 -24.35
C GLU A 453 9.93 9.32 -25.24
N LYS A 454 9.69 10.14 -26.28
CA LYS A 454 8.66 9.88 -27.29
C LYS A 454 8.96 8.55 -27.98
N ASP A 455 7.91 7.83 -28.40
CA ASP A 455 8.00 6.52 -29.05
C ASP A 455 8.53 5.36 -28.17
N SER A 456 8.64 5.57 -26.84
CA SER A 456 8.94 4.52 -25.87
C SER A 456 7.69 3.71 -25.47
N LEU A 457 7.89 2.54 -24.85
CA LEU A 457 6.81 1.76 -24.22
C LEU A 457 6.17 2.57 -23.08
N ALA A 458 7.00 3.23 -22.27
CA ALA A 458 6.54 4.08 -21.19
C ALA A 458 5.65 5.23 -21.70
N TYR A 459 6.11 5.97 -22.73
CA TYR A 459 5.30 7.04 -23.30
C TYR A 459 3.97 6.52 -23.87
N ARG A 460 3.98 5.38 -24.56
CA ARG A 460 2.73 4.76 -25.06
C ARG A 460 1.79 4.33 -23.95
N ALA A 461 2.32 3.91 -22.80
CA ALA A 461 1.50 3.53 -21.65
C ALA A 461 0.87 4.74 -20.96
N TYR A 462 1.65 5.77 -20.65
CA TYR A 462 1.20 6.96 -19.91
C TYR A 462 0.48 8.00 -20.75
N GLN A 463 0.79 8.10 -22.04
CA GLN A 463 0.25 9.14 -22.93
C GLN A 463 0.58 10.56 -22.44
N SER A 464 1.75 10.76 -21.83
CA SER A 464 2.22 12.01 -21.26
C SER A 464 3.72 12.16 -21.43
N GLU A 465 4.22 13.38 -21.61
CA GLU A 465 5.66 13.68 -21.71
C GLU A 465 6.32 13.78 -20.34
N THR A 466 5.55 14.04 -19.29
CA THR A 466 6.05 14.13 -17.92
C THR A 466 5.11 13.38 -16.99
N ILE A 467 5.68 12.57 -16.12
CA ILE A 467 4.98 11.81 -15.10
C ILE A 467 5.56 12.14 -13.72
N SER A 468 4.88 11.72 -12.67
CA SER A 468 5.37 11.84 -11.30
C SER A 468 5.12 10.52 -10.58
N GLU A 469 6.18 9.89 -10.10
CA GLU A 469 6.13 8.55 -9.51
C GLU A 469 6.86 8.46 -8.18
N ARG A 470 6.46 7.51 -7.32
CA ARG A 470 6.99 7.35 -5.96
C ARG A 470 8.24 6.50 -5.94
N HIS A 471 9.27 6.98 -5.23
CA HIS A 471 10.56 6.34 -5.08
C HIS A 471 10.77 5.84 -3.65
N ARG A 472 11.58 4.76 -3.52
CA ARG A 472 12.07 4.21 -2.26
C ARG A 472 13.36 3.44 -2.50
N HIS A 473 14.48 4.14 -2.73
CA HIS A 473 15.77 3.50 -3.02
C HIS A 473 16.96 4.39 -2.69
N ARG A 474 18.17 3.81 -2.71
CA ARG A 474 19.47 4.49 -2.46
C ARG A 474 20.41 4.43 -3.63
N TYR A 475 20.36 3.33 -4.39
CA TYR A 475 21.27 3.06 -5.50
C TYR A 475 20.61 3.52 -6.80
N GLU A 476 21.45 4.03 -7.70
CA GLU A 476 21.05 4.66 -8.95
C GLU A 476 21.84 4.06 -10.12
N PHE A 477 21.31 4.23 -11.32
CA PHE A 477 22.04 3.93 -12.57
C PHE A 477 23.28 4.81 -12.65
N ASN A 478 24.44 4.21 -13.02
CA ASN A 478 25.69 4.94 -13.17
C ASN A 478 25.82 5.52 -14.59
N ASN A 479 25.71 6.83 -14.71
CA ASN A 479 25.77 7.55 -15.99
C ASN A 479 27.09 7.38 -16.76
N ALA A 480 28.17 6.94 -16.12
CA ALA A 480 29.41 6.59 -16.83
C ALA A 480 29.21 5.43 -17.82
N TYR A 481 28.18 4.61 -17.62
CA TYR A 481 27.82 3.49 -18.51
C TYR A 481 26.67 3.81 -19.45
N LEU A 482 26.16 5.05 -19.48
CA LEU A 482 25.01 5.44 -20.29
C LEU A 482 25.22 5.15 -21.78
N GLU A 483 26.31 5.70 -22.35
CA GLU A 483 26.60 5.54 -23.79
C GLU A 483 26.96 4.10 -24.14
N PRO A 484 27.85 3.38 -23.41
CA PRO A 484 28.13 1.97 -23.70
C PRO A 484 26.89 1.08 -23.71
N LEU A 485 25.93 1.31 -22.81
CA LEU A 485 24.70 0.50 -22.77
C LEU A 485 23.71 0.89 -23.87
N LYS A 486 23.62 2.18 -24.24
CA LYS A 486 22.84 2.61 -25.40
C LYS A 486 23.36 2.05 -26.71
N ASP A 487 24.69 2.07 -26.91
CA ASP A 487 25.33 1.51 -28.11
C ASP A 487 25.05 0.01 -28.22
N ALA A 488 24.91 -0.70 -27.11
CA ALA A 488 24.52 -2.10 -27.07
C ALA A 488 23.00 -2.34 -27.27
N GLY A 489 22.16 -1.28 -27.33
CA GLY A 489 20.72 -1.37 -27.58
C GLY A 489 19.82 -1.20 -26.35
N LEU A 490 20.34 -0.73 -25.21
CA LEU A 490 19.50 -0.35 -24.06
C LEU A 490 18.91 1.05 -24.33
N LYS A 491 17.60 1.16 -24.33
CA LYS A 491 16.90 2.43 -24.47
C LYS A 491 16.65 3.07 -23.12
N ILE A 492 17.06 4.32 -22.94
CA ILE A 492 16.70 5.14 -21.78
C ILE A 492 15.41 5.88 -22.14
N SER A 493 14.32 5.47 -21.55
CA SER A 493 12.98 5.98 -21.88
C SER A 493 12.38 6.91 -20.84
N GLY A 494 13.01 7.04 -19.68
CA GLY A 494 12.65 7.98 -18.64
C GLY A 494 13.86 8.57 -17.92
N MET A 495 13.86 9.89 -17.73
CA MET A 495 14.92 10.64 -17.04
C MET A 495 14.32 11.65 -16.08
N ALA A 496 15.00 11.92 -14.97
CA ALA A 496 14.70 13.08 -14.13
C ALA A 496 14.82 14.38 -14.97
N PRO A 497 14.06 15.45 -14.65
CA PRO A 497 14.13 16.71 -15.41
C PRO A 497 15.52 17.35 -15.49
N SER A 498 16.35 17.16 -14.47
CA SER A 498 17.77 17.56 -14.44
C SER A 498 18.62 16.86 -15.51
N GLY A 499 18.19 15.68 -15.98
CA GLY A 499 18.98 14.83 -16.87
C GLY A 499 20.07 13.99 -16.16
N GLU A 500 20.10 14.00 -14.82
CA GLU A 500 21.14 13.32 -14.04
C GLU A 500 20.74 11.88 -13.61
N LEU A 501 19.45 11.58 -13.52
CA LEU A 501 18.95 10.31 -12.99
C LEU A 501 18.17 9.55 -14.06
N VAL A 502 18.54 8.30 -14.30
CA VAL A 502 17.81 7.37 -15.19
C VAL A 502 16.67 6.74 -14.40
N GLU A 503 15.45 6.93 -14.89
CA GLU A 503 14.23 6.49 -14.24
C GLU A 503 13.59 5.26 -14.89
N ILE A 504 13.73 5.11 -16.22
CA ILE A 504 13.14 4.00 -16.96
C ILE A 504 14.12 3.52 -18.05
N VAL A 505 14.27 2.21 -18.14
CA VAL A 505 15.03 1.54 -19.21
C VAL A 505 14.13 0.57 -19.97
N GLU A 506 14.38 0.41 -21.28
CA GLU A 506 13.67 -0.51 -22.16
C GLU A 506 14.65 -1.25 -23.10
N ILE A 507 14.27 -2.40 -23.63
CA ILE A 507 14.97 -3.07 -24.71
C ILE A 507 14.16 -2.89 -25.99
N GLU A 508 14.73 -2.18 -26.98
CA GLU A 508 14.01 -1.68 -28.15
C GLU A 508 13.42 -2.80 -29.03
N ASN A 509 14.15 -3.89 -29.22
CA ASN A 509 13.73 -5.00 -30.07
C ASN A 509 12.99 -6.11 -29.32
N HIS A 510 12.55 -5.87 -28.09
CA HIS A 510 11.78 -6.82 -27.29
C HIS A 510 10.28 -6.47 -27.32
N PRO A 511 9.36 -7.44 -27.39
CA PRO A 511 7.92 -7.17 -27.42
C PRO A 511 7.42 -6.29 -26.27
N TRP A 512 7.94 -6.51 -25.06
CA TRP A 512 7.71 -5.68 -23.88
C TRP A 512 8.76 -5.97 -22.80
N PHE A 513 9.76 -5.14 -22.69
CA PHE A 513 10.80 -5.24 -21.65
C PHE A 513 11.04 -3.84 -21.07
N LEU A 514 10.64 -3.64 -19.83
CA LEU A 514 10.71 -2.35 -19.17
C LEU A 514 11.16 -2.50 -17.71
N GLY A 515 12.11 -1.67 -17.31
CA GLY A 515 12.50 -1.48 -15.91
C GLY A 515 12.27 -0.03 -15.49
N CYS A 516 11.69 0.19 -14.30
CA CYS A 516 11.53 1.52 -13.71
C CYS A 516 12.16 1.59 -12.30
N GLN A 517 12.80 2.72 -11.97
CA GLN A 517 13.47 2.92 -10.68
C GLN A 517 12.47 3.23 -9.54
N PHE A 518 11.33 3.79 -9.88
CA PHE A 518 10.24 4.09 -8.97
C PHE A 518 9.32 2.88 -8.71
N HIS A 519 8.35 3.05 -7.81
CA HIS A 519 7.38 2.05 -7.38
C HIS A 519 5.97 2.37 -7.88
N PRO A 520 5.61 1.97 -9.12
CA PRO A 520 4.30 2.27 -9.70
C PRO A 520 3.14 1.57 -8.98
N GLU A 521 3.43 0.47 -8.25
CA GLU A 521 2.43 -0.24 -7.47
C GLU A 521 1.76 0.61 -6.40
N PHE A 522 2.47 1.59 -5.82
CA PHE A 522 1.91 2.48 -4.80
C PHE A 522 0.85 3.45 -5.34
N LYS A 523 0.80 3.67 -6.65
CA LYS A 523 -0.18 4.57 -7.29
C LYS A 523 -1.31 3.85 -8.02
N SER A 524 -1.27 2.52 -8.08
CA SER A 524 -2.31 1.76 -8.75
C SER A 524 -3.60 1.70 -7.94
N ARG A 525 -4.73 1.98 -8.59
CA ARG A 525 -6.07 1.94 -8.00
C ARG A 525 -7.00 1.08 -8.87
N PRO A 526 -8.03 0.42 -8.29
CA PRO A 526 -8.91 -0.45 -9.09
C PRO A 526 -9.71 0.33 -10.14
N MET A 527 -10.13 1.58 -9.82
CA MET A 527 -10.87 2.44 -10.74
C MET A 527 -9.96 3.10 -11.79
N THR A 528 -8.68 3.26 -11.49
CA THR A 528 -7.66 3.85 -12.36
C THR A 528 -6.38 3.03 -12.30
N PRO A 529 -6.36 1.84 -12.94
CA PRO A 529 -5.19 0.98 -12.97
C PRO A 529 -3.96 1.69 -13.51
N HIS A 530 -2.83 1.51 -12.85
CA HIS A 530 -1.59 2.19 -13.23
C HIS A 530 -1.17 1.84 -14.67
N PRO A 531 -0.78 2.81 -15.50
CA PRO A 531 -0.52 2.62 -16.94
C PRO A 531 0.49 1.51 -17.26
N LEU A 532 1.59 1.39 -16.50
CA LEU A 532 2.60 0.36 -16.73
C LEU A 532 2.06 -1.05 -16.46
N PHE A 533 1.30 -1.25 -15.36
CA PHE A 533 0.69 -2.55 -15.08
C PHE A 533 -0.35 -2.94 -16.13
N ARG A 534 -1.17 -1.98 -16.57
CA ARG A 534 -2.13 -2.22 -17.66
C ARG A 534 -1.42 -2.62 -18.95
N SER A 535 -0.36 -1.93 -19.31
CA SER A 535 0.44 -2.23 -20.52
C SER A 535 1.15 -3.59 -20.42
N PHE A 536 1.72 -3.91 -19.25
CA PHE A 536 2.38 -5.19 -18.99
C PHE A 536 1.41 -6.37 -19.12
N ILE A 537 0.23 -6.29 -18.48
CA ILE A 537 -0.78 -7.37 -18.57
C ILE A 537 -1.30 -7.51 -20.01
N ALA A 538 -1.50 -6.41 -20.74
CA ALA A 538 -1.89 -6.48 -22.15
C ALA A 538 -0.82 -7.18 -23.01
N ALA A 539 0.46 -6.94 -22.74
CA ALA A 539 1.56 -7.63 -23.41
C ALA A 539 1.60 -9.12 -23.04
N ALA A 540 1.38 -9.46 -21.76
CA ALA A 540 1.32 -10.85 -21.29
C ALA A 540 0.16 -11.62 -21.96
N LEU A 541 -1.02 -11.01 -22.11
CA LEU A 541 -2.15 -11.57 -22.83
C LEU A 541 -1.80 -11.86 -24.30
N LYS A 542 -1.14 -10.91 -24.97
CA LYS A 542 -0.70 -11.08 -26.36
C LYS A 542 0.31 -12.22 -26.48
N TYR A 543 1.25 -12.32 -25.55
CA TYR A 543 2.24 -13.40 -25.51
C TYR A 543 1.58 -14.76 -25.31
N SER A 544 0.62 -14.87 -24.37
CA SER A 544 -0.16 -16.08 -24.11
C SER A 544 -0.91 -16.55 -25.36
N GLY A 545 -1.63 -15.67 -26.06
CA GLY A 545 -2.32 -15.98 -27.31
C GLY A 545 -1.38 -16.47 -28.43
N ASN A 546 -0.21 -15.85 -28.58
CA ASN A 546 0.80 -16.30 -29.56
C ASN A 546 1.39 -17.67 -29.20
N ARG A 547 1.53 -17.99 -27.89
CA ARG A 547 2.02 -19.29 -27.42
C ARG A 547 1.04 -20.42 -27.72
N GLU A 548 -0.25 -20.19 -27.60
CA GLU A 548 -1.28 -21.18 -27.93
C GLU A 548 -1.32 -21.48 -29.43
N ILE A 549 -1.17 -20.47 -30.31
CA ILE A 549 -1.10 -20.63 -31.75
C ILE A 549 0.15 -21.45 -32.17
N LYS A 550 1.29 -21.26 -31.48
CA LYS A 550 2.53 -22.03 -31.78
C LYS A 550 2.47 -23.49 -31.33
N LYS A 551 1.51 -23.85 -30.43
CA LYS A 551 1.32 -25.25 -29.98
C LYS A 551 0.31 -26.03 -30.82
N GLN A 552 -0.49 -25.36 -31.65
CA GLN A 552 -1.38 -25.95 -32.68
C GLN A 552 -0.64 -26.11 -34.00
#